data_8b951101df05af2cf8f532696ad2cf2c
#
_entry.id   8b951101df05af2cf8f532696ad2cf2c
#
_cell.length_a   1.000
_cell.length_b   1.000
_cell.length_c   1.000
_cell.angle_alpha   90.00
_cell.angle_beta   90.00
_cell.angle_gamma   90.00
#
_symmetry.space_group_name_H-M   'P 1'
#
loop_
_entity.id
_entity.type
_entity.pdbx_description
1 polymer ?
#
loop_
_entity_poly.entity_id
_entity_poly.type
_entity_poly.pdbx_seq_one_letter_code
_entity_poly.pdbx_strand_id
1 'polypeptide(L)'
;MARTLLTDDIWQQIQDTMRLHGCYCSKNSRNIMEAILWKLRTGATWRDIPQEFCPWQTAYNRFNRWASKGLWDKFFFRLRGVLDQEWVFIDGSYIRVHQHASGARNGSERAIGQSRGGRTTKIHLATDANGLPIDFKITGGDVHDSQVAEQLIETVEAADYLIADKGYDAEPIRIFIKNKNMIPIIPMRSNSKRLNKEFDKYLYRLRHLVENAFARLKHFRAIATRFDKLARNYQSMIYIACMFIWCKAK
;
A
#
# COMPACT_ATOMS: atom_id res chain seq x y z
N MET A 1 28.48 6.09 8.24
CA MET A 1 27.39 5.24 8.78
C MET A 1 26.12 5.45 7.97
N ALA A 2 25.47 4.38 7.56
CA ALA A 2 24.17 4.49 6.92
C ALA A 2 23.12 4.94 7.95
N ARG A 3 22.22 5.84 7.52
CA ARG A 3 21.15 6.36 8.39
C ARG A 3 20.16 5.23 8.75
N THR A 4 20.02 4.94 10.05
CA THR A 4 19.00 4.06 10.61
C THR A 4 17.62 4.72 10.67
N LEU A 5 16.56 3.95 10.65
CA LEU A 5 15.17 4.41 10.67
C LEU A 5 14.38 3.92 11.89
N LEU A 6 14.84 2.81 12.51
CA LEU A 6 14.15 2.22 13.66
C LEU A 6 14.56 2.91 14.96
N THR A 7 13.62 3.57 15.61
CA THR A 7 13.73 3.91 17.03
C THR A 7 13.60 2.63 17.88
N ASP A 8 13.97 2.70 19.15
CA ASP A 8 13.86 1.54 20.04
C ASP A 8 12.40 1.11 20.20
N ASP A 9 11.47 2.07 20.29
CA ASP A 9 10.02 1.81 20.42
C ASP A 9 9.46 1.10 19.17
N ILE A 10 9.81 1.58 17.96
CA ILE A 10 9.38 0.94 16.71
C ILE A 10 9.97 -0.47 16.61
N TRP A 11 11.26 -0.62 16.98
CA TRP A 11 11.90 -1.92 16.97
C TRP A 11 11.25 -2.89 17.94
N GLN A 12 10.90 -2.46 19.16
CA GLN A 12 10.22 -3.30 20.14
C GLN A 12 8.88 -3.81 19.61
N GLN A 13 8.06 -2.92 19.01
CA GLN A 13 6.78 -3.31 18.41
C GLN A 13 6.95 -4.35 17.29
N ILE A 14 7.96 -4.17 16.42
CA ILE A 14 8.29 -5.13 15.36
C ILE A 14 8.74 -6.46 15.96
N GLN A 15 9.59 -6.43 16.98
CA GLN A 15 10.12 -7.62 17.64
C GLN A 15 9.00 -8.44 18.29
N ASP A 16 8.06 -7.78 18.97
CA ASP A 16 6.92 -8.44 19.60
C ASP A 16 5.99 -9.06 18.56
N THR A 17 5.79 -8.36 17.43
CA THR A 17 5.04 -8.90 16.30
C THR A 17 5.75 -10.10 15.68
N MET A 18 7.08 -10.08 15.57
CA MET A 18 7.88 -11.23 15.10
C MET A 18 7.69 -12.44 16.01
N ARG A 19 7.74 -12.25 17.34
CA ARG A 19 7.52 -13.32 18.33
C ARG A 19 6.13 -13.91 18.21
N LEU A 20 5.12 -13.07 18.12
CA LEU A 20 3.71 -13.47 17.98
C LEU A 20 3.49 -14.38 16.75
N HIS A 21 4.19 -14.11 15.65
CA HIS A 21 4.11 -14.90 14.42
C HIS A 21 5.16 -16.02 14.32
N GLY A 22 5.80 -16.41 15.43
CA GLY A 22 6.78 -17.49 15.46
C GLY A 22 8.04 -17.21 14.64
N CYS A 23 8.36 -15.93 14.41
CA CYS A 23 9.56 -15.56 13.66
C CYS A 23 10.78 -15.57 14.57
N TYR A 24 11.84 -16.26 14.15
CA TYR A 24 13.12 -16.25 14.87
C TYR A 24 13.70 -14.83 14.93
N CYS A 25 13.93 -14.35 16.16
CA CYS A 25 14.53 -13.05 16.44
C CYS A 25 15.94 -13.26 17.02
N SER A 26 16.95 -13.04 16.19
CA SER A 26 18.37 -13.07 16.61
C SER A 26 18.85 -11.67 17.02
N LYS A 27 20.05 -11.59 17.61
CA LYS A 27 20.72 -10.30 17.90
C LYS A 27 20.85 -9.40 16.66
N ASN A 28 20.97 -9.99 15.47
CA ASN A 28 21.14 -9.25 14.21
C ASN A 28 19.80 -8.91 13.51
N SER A 29 18.65 -9.28 14.08
CA SER A 29 17.34 -9.09 13.41
C SER A 29 17.01 -7.61 13.19
N ARG A 30 17.43 -6.72 14.10
CA ARG A 30 17.27 -5.26 13.94
C ARG A 30 18.05 -4.75 12.73
N ASN A 31 19.33 -5.14 12.61
CA ASN A 31 20.17 -4.74 11.47
C ASN A 31 19.64 -5.27 10.13
N ILE A 32 19.09 -6.48 10.12
CA ILE A 32 18.44 -7.03 8.92
C ILE A 32 17.19 -6.20 8.55
N MET A 33 16.40 -5.77 9.52
CA MET A 33 15.24 -4.92 9.28
C MET A 33 15.67 -3.53 8.80
N GLU A 34 16.71 -2.93 9.40
CA GLU A 34 17.28 -1.67 8.92
C GLU A 34 17.79 -1.78 7.47
N ALA A 35 18.41 -2.89 7.10
CA ALA A 35 18.84 -3.16 5.73
C ALA A 35 17.66 -3.18 4.75
N ILE A 36 16.52 -3.82 5.12
CA ILE A 36 15.31 -3.87 4.31
C ILE A 36 14.68 -2.46 4.20
N LEU A 37 14.60 -1.71 5.29
CA LEU A 37 14.11 -0.33 5.31
C LEU A 37 15.01 0.62 4.51
N TRP A 38 16.33 0.42 4.58
CA TRP A 38 17.29 1.17 3.77
C TRP A 38 17.02 0.94 2.27
N LYS A 39 16.87 -0.32 1.85
CA LYS A 39 16.47 -0.70 0.49
C LYS A 39 15.15 -0.04 0.08
N LEU A 40 14.12 -0.11 0.93
CA LEU A 40 12.81 0.49 0.69
C LEU A 40 12.94 2.00 0.43
N ARG A 41 13.68 2.70 1.28
CA ARG A 41 13.88 4.15 1.21
C ARG A 41 14.67 4.58 -0.03
N THR A 42 15.78 3.90 -0.30
CA THR A 42 16.74 4.32 -1.34
C THR A 42 16.39 3.82 -2.74
N GLY A 43 15.63 2.72 -2.84
CA GLY A 43 15.37 2.03 -4.10
C GLY A 43 16.60 1.33 -4.70
N ALA A 44 17.74 1.35 -4.01
CA ALA A 44 18.99 0.74 -4.46
C ALA A 44 18.87 -0.77 -4.66
N THR A 45 19.79 -1.41 -5.35
CA THR A 45 19.78 -2.86 -5.52
C THR A 45 20.05 -3.57 -4.20
N TRP A 46 19.64 -4.84 -4.07
CA TRP A 46 19.93 -5.62 -2.85
C TRP A 46 21.44 -5.73 -2.59
N ARG A 47 22.24 -5.81 -3.66
CA ARG A 47 23.71 -5.95 -3.58
C ARG A 47 24.40 -4.71 -3.03
N ASP A 48 23.76 -3.55 -3.11
CA ASP A 48 24.30 -2.26 -2.65
C ASP A 48 23.97 -1.98 -1.18
N ILE A 49 23.32 -2.92 -0.48
CA ILE A 49 23.07 -2.79 0.96
C ILE A 49 24.40 -2.67 1.69
N PRO A 50 24.57 -1.60 2.52
CA PRO A 50 25.77 -1.41 3.31
C PRO A 50 26.10 -2.62 4.20
N GLN A 51 27.33 -3.11 4.16
CA GLN A 51 27.78 -4.26 4.94
C GLN A 51 27.68 -4.04 6.45
N GLU A 52 27.68 -2.79 6.89
CA GLU A 52 27.50 -2.41 8.31
C GLU A 52 26.14 -2.85 8.87
N PHE A 53 25.10 -3.03 8.04
CA PHE A 53 23.83 -3.63 8.47
C PHE A 53 23.94 -5.15 8.53
N CYS A 54 24.23 -5.78 7.42
CA CYS A 54 24.40 -7.22 7.27
C CYS A 54 24.80 -7.57 5.82
N PRO A 55 25.28 -8.79 5.55
CA PRO A 55 25.43 -9.28 4.18
C PRO A 55 24.09 -9.18 3.43
N TRP A 56 24.11 -8.63 2.22
CA TRP A 56 22.88 -8.39 1.44
C TRP A 56 22.04 -9.65 1.21
N GLN A 57 22.69 -10.82 1.07
CA GLN A 57 22.00 -12.12 0.94
C GLN A 57 21.14 -12.42 2.16
N THR A 58 21.60 -12.05 3.36
CA THR A 58 20.85 -12.26 4.61
C THR A 58 19.57 -11.43 4.62
N ALA A 59 19.65 -10.15 4.25
CA ALA A 59 18.48 -9.26 4.14
C ALA A 59 17.52 -9.75 3.05
N TYR A 60 18.03 -10.06 1.85
CA TYR A 60 17.22 -10.54 0.74
C TYR A 60 16.48 -11.85 1.06
N ASN A 61 17.21 -12.84 1.60
CA ASN A 61 16.62 -14.14 1.93
C ASN A 61 15.54 -14.02 3.03
N ARG A 62 15.77 -13.17 4.04
CA ARG A 62 14.77 -12.89 5.07
C ARG A 62 13.55 -12.25 4.45
N PHE A 63 13.72 -11.18 3.68
CA PHE A 63 12.63 -10.47 3.00
C PHE A 63 11.82 -11.40 2.10
N ASN A 64 12.49 -12.14 1.21
CA ASN A 64 11.82 -13.01 0.23
C ASN A 64 11.08 -14.18 0.90
N ARG A 65 11.68 -14.80 1.93
CA ARG A 65 11.03 -15.85 2.71
C ARG A 65 9.78 -15.35 3.42
N TRP A 66 9.80 -14.15 3.97
CA TRP A 66 8.65 -13.56 4.64
C TRP A 66 7.58 -13.11 3.64
N ALA A 67 7.99 -12.60 2.50
CA ALA A 67 7.09 -12.29 1.39
C ALA A 67 6.34 -13.55 0.88
N SER A 68 7.06 -14.67 0.74
CA SER A 68 6.44 -15.93 0.29
C SER A 68 5.49 -16.56 1.31
N LYS A 69 5.64 -16.22 2.60
CA LYS A 69 4.77 -16.69 3.70
C LYS A 69 3.63 -15.73 4.03
N GLY A 70 3.51 -14.60 3.34
CA GLY A 70 2.52 -13.58 3.65
C GLY A 70 2.67 -13.04 5.07
N LEU A 71 3.92 -12.78 5.53
CA LEU A 71 4.15 -12.26 6.89
C LEU A 71 4.14 -10.72 6.94
N TRP A 72 4.42 -10.05 5.82
CA TRP A 72 4.50 -8.59 5.80
C TRP A 72 3.12 -7.92 5.94
N ASP A 73 2.07 -8.52 5.37
CA ASP A 73 0.68 -8.12 5.58
C ASP A 73 0.26 -8.31 7.04
N LYS A 74 0.56 -9.49 7.64
CA LYS A 74 0.28 -9.76 9.05
C LYS A 74 0.97 -8.76 9.98
N PHE A 75 2.21 -8.39 9.67
CA PHE A 75 2.94 -7.38 10.44
C PHE A 75 2.28 -6.00 10.30
N PHE A 76 1.87 -5.62 9.09
CA PHE A 76 1.16 -4.39 8.85
C PHE A 76 -0.14 -4.32 9.65
N PHE A 77 -1.02 -5.32 9.52
CA PHE A 77 -2.30 -5.35 10.23
C PHE A 77 -2.15 -5.38 11.75
N ARG A 78 -1.07 -5.95 12.26
CA ARG A 78 -0.77 -5.93 13.70
C ARG A 78 -0.24 -4.59 14.20
N LEU A 79 0.55 -3.90 13.40
CA LEU A 79 1.23 -2.66 13.78
C LEU A 79 0.44 -1.40 13.41
N ARG A 80 -0.54 -1.51 12.52
CA ARG A 80 -1.47 -0.40 12.28
C ARG A 80 -2.18 -0.03 13.58
N GLY A 81 -2.41 1.27 13.77
CA GLY A 81 -3.13 1.77 14.94
C GLY A 81 -4.64 1.57 14.84
N VAL A 82 -5.35 2.22 15.76
CA VAL A 82 -6.81 2.33 15.69
C VAL A 82 -7.17 3.20 14.49
N LEU A 83 -8.05 2.70 13.65
CA LEU A 83 -8.53 3.41 12.46
C LEU A 83 -9.52 4.50 12.88
N ASP A 84 -9.39 5.68 12.31
CA ASP A 84 -10.44 6.69 12.34
C ASP A 84 -11.44 6.35 11.24
N GLN A 85 -12.58 5.82 11.63
CA GLN A 85 -13.59 5.26 10.73
C GLN A 85 -14.69 6.26 10.35
N GLU A 86 -14.57 7.54 10.68
CA GLU A 86 -15.56 8.54 10.27
C GLU A 86 -15.59 8.64 8.73
N TRP A 87 -14.40 8.76 8.11
CA TRP A 87 -14.28 8.85 6.66
C TRP A 87 -13.25 7.85 6.11
N VAL A 88 -13.59 7.24 5.00
CA VAL A 88 -12.66 6.40 4.24
C VAL A 88 -12.49 6.98 2.84
N PHE A 89 -11.26 7.11 2.41
CA PHE A 89 -10.91 7.55 1.06
C PHE A 89 -10.33 6.40 0.28
N ILE A 90 -10.81 6.22 -0.97
CA ILE A 90 -10.21 5.26 -1.91
C ILE A 90 -9.77 5.98 -3.18
N ASP A 91 -8.61 5.61 -3.68
CA ASP A 91 -8.08 6.13 -4.94
C ASP A 91 -7.07 5.16 -5.55
N GLY A 92 -6.72 5.38 -6.83
CA GLY A 92 -5.75 4.59 -7.56
C GLY A 92 -4.58 5.43 -8.06
N SER A 93 -3.35 4.93 -7.94
CA SER A 93 -2.17 5.62 -8.44
C SER A 93 -1.28 4.72 -9.27
N TYR A 94 -0.83 5.24 -10.42
CA TYR A 94 0.07 4.55 -11.34
C TYR A 94 1.51 4.62 -10.85
N ILE A 95 2.19 3.49 -10.98
CA ILE A 95 3.62 3.33 -10.69
C ILE A 95 4.30 2.82 -11.96
N ARG A 96 5.33 3.51 -12.40
CA ARG A 96 6.14 3.07 -13.55
C ARG A 96 6.88 1.79 -13.21
N VAL A 97 6.84 0.83 -14.14
CA VAL A 97 7.58 -0.42 -14.03
C VAL A 97 8.88 -0.30 -14.81
N HIS A 98 10.00 -0.49 -14.12
CA HIS A 98 11.31 -0.50 -14.77
C HIS A 98 11.46 -1.74 -15.67
N GLN A 99 12.21 -1.62 -16.76
CA GLN A 99 12.43 -2.73 -17.71
C GLN A 99 12.92 -4.02 -17.05
N HIS A 100 13.72 -3.94 -16.00
CA HIS A 100 14.19 -5.10 -15.24
C HIS A 100 13.08 -5.89 -14.55
N ALA A 101 11.94 -5.25 -14.24
CA ALA A 101 10.80 -5.93 -13.63
C ALA A 101 9.92 -6.66 -14.66
N SER A 102 10.05 -6.34 -15.96
CA SER A 102 9.19 -6.87 -17.01
C SER A 102 9.58 -8.26 -17.55
N GLY A 103 10.76 -8.79 -17.20
CA GLY A 103 11.36 -9.98 -17.76
C GLY A 103 10.98 -11.34 -17.15
N ALA A 104 9.99 -11.44 -16.26
CA ALA A 104 9.57 -12.71 -15.68
C ALA A 104 8.58 -13.47 -16.59
N ARG A 105 8.64 -14.81 -16.65
CA ARG A 105 7.93 -15.62 -17.66
C ARG A 105 6.40 -15.83 -17.48
N ASN A 106 5.81 -15.59 -16.28
CA ASN A 106 4.39 -15.86 -16.02
C ASN A 106 3.56 -14.57 -15.97
N GLY A 107 2.52 -14.46 -16.85
CA GLY A 107 1.82 -13.21 -17.18
C GLY A 107 0.85 -12.65 -16.13
N SER A 108 -0.11 -13.43 -15.63
CA SER A 108 -1.25 -12.93 -14.85
C SER A 108 -0.95 -12.58 -13.39
N GLU A 109 0.05 -13.20 -12.75
CA GLU A 109 0.41 -12.95 -11.36
C GLU A 109 1.32 -11.73 -11.14
N ARG A 110 1.56 -10.92 -12.18
CA ARG A 110 2.57 -9.85 -12.13
C ARG A 110 2.03 -8.52 -11.66
N ALA A 111 0.74 -8.27 -11.78
CA ALA A 111 0.15 -6.94 -11.61
C ALA A 111 0.94 -5.86 -12.40
N ILE A 112 1.24 -6.14 -13.67
CA ILE A 112 1.87 -5.24 -14.63
C ILE A 112 1.01 -5.22 -15.89
N GLY A 113 0.59 -4.03 -16.31
CA GLY A 113 -0.22 -3.82 -17.51
C GLY A 113 0.29 -2.63 -18.32
N GLN A 114 -0.32 -2.43 -19.48
CA GLN A 114 0.00 -1.31 -20.38
C GLN A 114 -0.94 -0.14 -20.09
N SER A 115 -0.37 1.03 -19.80
CA SER A 115 -1.11 2.30 -19.66
C SER A 115 -0.60 3.31 -20.69
N ARG A 116 -1.20 4.51 -20.71
CA ARG A 116 -0.70 5.62 -21.56
C ARG A 116 0.77 5.98 -21.27
N GLY A 117 1.23 5.76 -20.03
CA GLY A 117 2.62 5.99 -19.61
C GLY A 117 3.55 4.79 -19.82
N GLY A 118 3.16 3.78 -20.59
CA GLY A 118 3.91 2.55 -20.81
C GLY A 118 3.54 1.45 -19.80
N ARG A 119 4.49 0.59 -19.47
CA ARG A 119 4.27 -0.49 -18.48
C ARG A 119 4.16 0.06 -17.08
N THR A 120 3.03 -0.20 -16.43
CA THR A 120 2.73 0.30 -15.09
C THR A 120 2.08 -0.77 -14.21
N THR A 121 2.26 -0.60 -12.92
CA THR A 121 1.44 -1.22 -11.88
C THR A 121 0.55 -0.13 -11.30
N LYS A 122 -0.68 -0.44 -10.94
CA LYS A 122 -1.57 0.47 -10.24
C LYS A 122 -1.72 0.02 -8.79
N ILE A 123 -1.55 0.95 -7.86
CA ILE A 123 -1.84 0.76 -6.45
C ILE A 123 -3.21 1.38 -6.20
N HIS A 124 -4.16 0.58 -5.74
CA HIS A 124 -5.45 1.01 -5.24
C HIS A 124 -5.37 1.03 -3.72
N LEU A 125 -5.56 2.18 -3.11
CA LEU A 125 -5.34 2.42 -1.68
C LEU A 125 -6.63 2.85 -1.00
N ALA A 126 -6.91 2.27 0.16
CA ALA A 126 -7.88 2.77 1.12
C ALA A 126 -7.16 3.43 2.29
N THR A 127 -7.61 4.62 2.69
CA THR A 127 -7.09 5.34 3.85
C THR A 127 -8.21 5.75 4.79
N ASP A 128 -7.89 5.90 6.07
CA ASP A 128 -8.78 6.42 7.09
C ASP A 128 -8.93 7.96 7.02
N ALA A 129 -9.68 8.55 7.94
CA ALA A 129 -9.92 9.99 8.02
C ALA A 129 -8.65 10.82 8.23
N ASN A 130 -7.57 10.22 8.75
CA ASN A 130 -6.25 10.85 8.91
C ASN A 130 -5.34 10.67 7.68
N GLY A 131 -5.82 10.00 6.62
CA GLY A 131 -5.03 9.66 5.45
C GLY A 131 -3.97 8.60 5.73
N LEU A 132 -4.21 7.72 6.72
CA LEU A 132 -3.34 6.58 7.02
C LEU A 132 -3.83 5.33 6.29
N PRO A 133 -2.93 4.49 5.76
CA PRO A 133 -3.32 3.31 4.98
C PRO A 133 -4.15 2.30 5.79
N ILE A 134 -5.34 1.94 5.30
CA ILE A 134 -6.15 0.85 5.84
C ILE A 134 -5.72 -0.46 5.20
N ASP A 135 -5.75 -0.53 3.87
CA ASP A 135 -5.28 -1.64 3.06
C ASP A 135 -5.08 -1.16 1.61
N PHE A 136 -4.52 -2.02 0.77
CA PHE A 136 -4.32 -1.72 -0.65
C PHE A 136 -4.40 -2.99 -1.51
N LYS A 137 -4.65 -2.80 -2.80
CA LYS A 137 -4.55 -3.82 -3.84
C LYS A 137 -3.62 -3.34 -4.95
N ILE A 138 -2.94 -4.26 -5.63
CA ILE A 138 -2.13 -3.94 -6.81
C ILE A 138 -2.66 -4.66 -8.04
N THR A 139 -2.69 -3.95 -9.17
CA THR A 139 -3.11 -4.50 -10.46
C THR A 139 -2.17 -4.06 -11.58
N GLY A 140 -2.37 -4.58 -12.78
CA GLY A 140 -1.82 -3.96 -13.98
C GLY A 140 -2.41 -2.56 -14.19
N GLY A 141 -1.65 -1.68 -14.82
CA GLY A 141 -2.10 -0.31 -15.07
C GLY A 141 -3.23 -0.18 -16.09
N ASP A 142 -3.57 -1.25 -16.78
CA ASP A 142 -4.71 -1.38 -17.70
C ASP A 142 -6.05 -1.63 -16.98
N VAL A 143 -6.00 -2.06 -15.71
CA VAL A 143 -7.19 -2.36 -14.92
C VAL A 143 -7.86 -1.07 -14.44
N HIS A 144 -9.17 -0.94 -14.72
CA HIS A 144 -9.96 0.21 -14.28
C HIS A 144 -10.26 0.14 -12.77
N ASP A 145 -10.29 1.30 -12.08
CA ASP A 145 -10.50 1.38 -10.63
C ASP A 145 -11.78 0.69 -10.16
N SER A 146 -12.85 0.81 -10.94
CA SER A 146 -14.15 0.18 -10.64
C SER A 146 -14.09 -1.35 -10.54
N GLN A 147 -13.13 -2.02 -11.19
CA GLN A 147 -13.02 -3.49 -11.15
C GLN A 147 -12.43 -4.00 -9.84
N VAL A 148 -11.75 -3.14 -9.10
CA VAL A 148 -11.08 -3.48 -7.82
C VAL A 148 -11.81 -2.85 -6.63
N ALA A 149 -12.76 -1.97 -6.90
CA ALA A 149 -13.45 -1.17 -5.88
C ALA A 149 -14.07 -2.04 -4.79
N GLU A 150 -14.87 -3.05 -5.16
CA GLU A 150 -15.54 -3.93 -4.19
C GLU A 150 -14.54 -4.67 -3.30
N GLN A 151 -13.47 -5.23 -3.90
CA GLN A 151 -12.43 -5.93 -3.15
C GLN A 151 -11.67 -5.01 -2.18
N LEU A 152 -11.51 -3.74 -2.53
CA LEU A 152 -10.86 -2.75 -1.67
C LEU A 152 -11.82 -2.30 -0.56
N ILE A 153 -13.08 -2.02 -0.89
CA ILE A 153 -14.11 -1.62 0.06
C ILE A 153 -14.39 -2.75 1.07
N GLU A 154 -14.27 -4.02 0.66
CA GLU A 154 -14.44 -5.18 1.55
C GLU A 154 -13.46 -5.15 2.72
N THR A 155 -12.26 -4.59 2.53
CA THR A 155 -11.25 -4.48 3.59
C THR A 155 -11.56 -3.38 4.62
N VAL A 156 -12.55 -2.54 4.35
CA VAL A 156 -13.05 -1.51 5.27
C VAL A 156 -14.10 -2.14 6.19
N GLU A 157 -13.82 -2.17 7.49
CA GLU A 157 -14.69 -2.80 8.48
C GLU A 157 -15.98 -1.99 8.70
N ALA A 158 -15.83 -0.67 8.91
CA ALA A 158 -16.92 0.28 9.07
C ALA A 158 -16.45 1.69 8.69
N ALA A 159 -17.36 2.54 8.21
CA ALA A 159 -17.16 3.97 8.05
C ALA A 159 -18.52 4.65 7.85
N ASP A 160 -18.62 5.93 8.18
CA ASP A 160 -19.86 6.70 7.89
C ASP A 160 -19.89 7.10 6.42
N TYR A 161 -18.77 7.53 5.88
CA TYR A 161 -18.66 8.02 4.50
C TYR A 161 -17.51 7.34 3.74
N LEU A 162 -17.78 7.02 2.48
CA LEU A 162 -16.74 6.57 1.55
C LEU A 162 -16.58 7.61 0.43
N ILE A 163 -15.40 8.18 0.36
CA ILE A 163 -15.04 9.25 -0.59
C ILE A 163 -14.17 8.66 -1.70
N ALA A 164 -14.56 8.84 -2.96
CA ALA A 164 -13.79 8.40 -4.10
C ALA A 164 -13.96 9.34 -5.31
N ASP A 165 -13.10 9.19 -6.31
CA ASP A 165 -13.20 9.98 -7.53
C ASP A 165 -14.32 9.49 -8.47
N LYS A 166 -14.55 10.22 -9.55
CA LYS A 166 -15.55 9.87 -10.58
C LYS A 166 -15.25 8.56 -11.34
N GLY A 167 -14.05 8.02 -11.22
CA GLY A 167 -13.66 6.72 -11.79
C GLY A 167 -14.42 5.57 -11.12
N TYR A 168 -14.85 5.78 -9.86
CA TYR A 168 -15.65 4.85 -9.08
C TYR A 168 -17.16 5.05 -9.24
N ASP A 169 -17.61 6.01 -10.10
CA ASP A 169 -19.03 6.26 -10.34
C ASP A 169 -19.68 5.15 -11.18
N ALA A 170 -20.06 4.08 -10.51
CA ALA A 170 -20.83 2.98 -11.05
C ALA A 170 -21.91 2.56 -10.05
N GLU A 171 -23.11 2.26 -10.56
CA GLU A 171 -24.24 1.90 -9.70
C GLU A 171 -23.97 0.69 -8.79
N PRO A 172 -23.37 -0.41 -9.28
CA PRO A 172 -23.03 -1.54 -8.41
C PRO A 172 -22.15 -1.13 -7.24
N ILE A 173 -21.15 -0.26 -7.46
CA ILE A 173 -20.26 0.22 -6.41
C ILE A 173 -21.02 1.03 -5.37
N ARG A 174 -21.93 1.94 -5.80
CA ARG A 174 -22.76 2.73 -4.88
C ARG A 174 -23.67 1.84 -4.03
N ILE A 175 -24.29 0.84 -4.65
CA ILE A 175 -25.11 -0.15 -3.93
C ILE A 175 -24.26 -0.93 -2.94
N PHE A 176 -23.06 -1.39 -3.34
CA PHE A 176 -22.14 -2.12 -2.46
C PHE A 176 -21.73 -1.30 -1.23
N ILE A 177 -21.41 -0.01 -1.42
CA ILE A 177 -21.08 0.93 -0.33
C ILE A 177 -22.28 1.07 0.63
N LYS A 178 -23.49 1.28 0.09
CA LYS A 178 -24.71 1.42 0.90
C LYS A 178 -25.07 0.13 1.66
N ASN A 179 -24.83 -1.02 1.08
CA ASN A 179 -25.03 -2.32 1.74
C ASN A 179 -24.09 -2.54 2.94
N LYS A 180 -22.96 -1.83 2.95
CA LYS A 180 -22.05 -1.76 4.11
C LYS A 180 -22.40 -0.62 5.09
N ASN A 181 -23.60 -0.02 4.97
CA ASN A 181 -24.09 1.11 5.77
C ASN A 181 -23.23 2.39 5.66
N MET A 182 -22.50 2.56 4.55
CA MET A 182 -21.72 3.77 4.28
C MET A 182 -22.42 4.67 3.28
N ILE A 183 -22.18 5.98 3.36
CA ILE A 183 -22.69 6.98 2.40
C ILE A 183 -21.62 7.23 1.32
N PRO A 184 -21.90 6.98 0.01
CA PRO A 184 -20.93 7.20 -1.06
C PRO A 184 -20.81 8.68 -1.45
N ILE A 185 -19.70 9.31 -1.19
CA ILE A 185 -19.37 10.66 -1.64
C ILE A 185 -18.53 10.57 -2.93
N ILE A 186 -19.20 10.29 -4.02
CA ILE A 186 -18.60 10.10 -5.35
C ILE A 186 -19.22 11.09 -6.33
N PRO A 187 -18.46 11.93 -7.04
CA PRO A 187 -19.03 12.81 -8.05
C PRO A 187 -19.55 12.00 -9.23
N MET A 188 -20.65 12.45 -9.83
CA MET A 188 -21.19 11.82 -11.04
C MET A 188 -20.33 12.13 -12.26
N ARG A 189 -20.32 11.22 -13.22
CA ARG A 189 -19.75 11.46 -14.55
C ARG A 189 -20.55 12.56 -15.27
N SER A 190 -19.88 13.35 -16.10
CA SER A 190 -20.45 14.50 -16.80
C SER A 190 -21.66 14.15 -17.70
N ASN A 191 -21.75 12.92 -18.16
CA ASN A 191 -22.84 12.39 -18.99
C ASN A 191 -23.97 11.72 -18.19
N SER A 192 -23.89 11.74 -16.85
CA SER A 192 -24.93 11.17 -15.99
C SER A 192 -26.15 12.07 -15.98
N LYS A 193 -27.35 11.48 -16.20
CA LYS A 193 -28.66 12.15 -16.07
C LYS A 193 -29.24 12.06 -14.66
N ARG A 194 -28.55 11.40 -13.72
CA ARG A 194 -29.01 11.19 -12.34
C ARG A 194 -28.70 12.41 -11.47
N LEU A 195 -29.54 12.62 -10.45
CA LEU A 195 -29.26 13.60 -9.41
C LEU A 195 -28.42 13.00 -8.31
N ASN A 196 -27.32 13.66 -7.95
CA ASN A 196 -26.43 13.25 -6.85
C ASN A 196 -26.81 14.00 -5.57
N LYS A 197 -27.93 13.63 -4.96
CA LYS A 197 -28.49 14.32 -3.77
C LYS A 197 -27.59 14.16 -2.52
N GLU A 198 -26.83 13.07 -2.45
CA GLU A 198 -25.97 12.73 -1.30
C GLU A 198 -24.54 13.28 -1.44
N PHE A 199 -24.24 14.04 -2.51
CA PHE A 199 -22.89 14.51 -2.77
C PHE A 199 -22.55 15.74 -1.93
N ASP A 200 -21.71 15.53 -0.93
CA ASP A 200 -21.15 16.59 -0.11
C ASP A 200 -19.82 17.09 -0.71
N LYS A 201 -19.83 18.37 -1.14
CA LYS A 201 -18.65 19.03 -1.72
C LYS A 201 -17.56 19.27 -0.68
N TYR A 202 -17.91 19.46 0.60
CA TYR A 202 -16.93 19.68 1.65
C TYR A 202 -16.16 18.40 1.91
N LEU A 203 -16.84 17.29 2.15
CA LEU A 203 -16.21 15.99 2.33
C LEU A 203 -15.38 15.59 1.11
N TYR A 204 -15.87 15.86 -0.09
CA TYR A 204 -15.12 15.55 -1.31
C TYR A 204 -13.80 16.33 -1.42
N ARG A 205 -13.71 17.55 -0.90
CA ARG A 205 -12.45 18.32 -0.87
C ARG A 205 -11.37 17.62 -0.04
N LEU A 206 -11.75 16.85 0.98
CA LEU A 206 -10.83 16.10 1.83
C LEU A 206 -10.15 14.94 1.10
N ARG A 207 -10.57 14.61 -0.13
CA ARG A 207 -9.93 13.58 -0.96
C ARG A 207 -8.41 13.77 -1.13
N HIS A 208 -7.90 15.01 -0.96
CA HIS A 208 -6.46 15.24 -0.96
C HIS A 208 -5.71 14.42 0.10
N LEU A 209 -6.38 13.88 1.14
CA LEU A 209 -5.76 13.04 2.16
C LEU A 209 -5.25 11.72 1.58
N VAL A 210 -5.99 11.07 0.67
CA VAL A 210 -5.49 9.86 -0.01
C VAL A 210 -4.37 10.21 -1.01
N GLU A 211 -4.43 11.37 -1.65
CA GLU A 211 -3.34 11.87 -2.50
C GLU A 211 -2.05 12.08 -1.68
N ASN A 212 -2.18 12.65 -0.48
CA ASN A 212 -1.07 12.80 0.47
C ASN A 212 -0.53 11.43 0.91
N ALA A 213 -1.40 10.43 1.11
CA ALA A 213 -0.97 9.06 1.43
C ALA A 213 -0.13 8.46 0.29
N PHE A 214 -0.54 8.65 -0.97
CA PHE A 214 0.28 8.26 -2.11
C PHE A 214 1.60 9.01 -2.17
N ALA A 215 1.63 10.31 -1.87
CA ALA A 215 2.87 11.07 -1.81
C ALA A 215 3.83 10.51 -0.74
N ARG A 216 3.31 10.18 0.46
CA ARG A 216 4.09 9.51 1.52
C ARG A 216 4.63 8.15 1.07
N LEU A 217 3.80 7.32 0.40
CA LEU A 217 4.24 6.03 -0.15
C LEU A 217 5.31 6.19 -1.22
N LYS A 218 5.13 7.14 -2.15
CA LYS A 218 6.11 7.40 -3.23
C LYS A 218 7.40 8.08 -2.74
N HIS A 219 7.42 8.61 -1.53
CA HIS A 219 8.67 9.06 -0.90
C HIS A 219 9.65 7.89 -0.72
N PHE A 220 9.18 6.67 -0.58
CA PHE A 220 9.99 5.46 -0.65
C PHE A 220 10.32 5.12 -2.10
N ARG A 221 11.58 5.30 -2.50
CA ARG A 221 12.02 5.14 -3.90
C ARG A 221 11.77 3.75 -4.47
N ALA A 222 11.81 2.70 -3.64
CA ALA A 222 11.49 1.33 -4.06
C ALA A 222 10.01 1.17 -4.46
N ILE A 223 9.12 2.07 -3.97
CA ILE A 223 7.70 2.10 -4.35
C ILE A 223 7.48 3.05 -5.54
N ALA A 224 8.10 4.21 -5.56
CA ALA A 224 7.93 5.23 -6.61
C ALA A 224 8.24 4.69 -8.02
N THR A 225 9.16 3.73 -8.13
CA THR A 225 9.45 2.98 -9.36
C THR A 225 9.59 1.51 -9.03
N ARG A 226 8.83 0.66 -9.70
CA ARG A 226 8.84 -0.78 -9.45
C ARG A 226 9.97 -1.47 -10.19
N PHE A 227 10.92 -2.04 -9.44
CA PHE A 227 12.00 -2.91 -9.94
C PHE A 227 11.74 -4.39 -9.65
N ASP A 228 10.80 -4.70 -8.75
CA ASP A 228 10.51 -6.07 -8.35
C ASP A 228 9.75 -6.82 -9.45
N LYS A 229 10.30 -7.99 -9.85
CA LYS A 229 9.68 -8.86 -10.86
C LYS A 229 8.39 -9.50 -10.35
N LEU A 230 8.41 -9.95 -9.10
CA LEU A 230 7.27 -10.65 -8.48
C LEU A 230 6.31 -9.64 -7.82
N ALA A 231 5.02 -9.78 -8.11
CA ALA A 231 3.98 -8.95 -7.49
C ALA A 231 4.03 -9.02 -5.96
N ARG A 232 4.17 -10.23 -5.39
CA ARG A 232 4.26 -10.44 -3.95
C ARG A 232 5.40 -9.68 -3.28
N ASN A 233 6.55 -9.54 -3.96
CA ASN A 233 7.70 -8.82 -3.40
C ASN A 233 7.42 -7.31 -3.41
N TYR A 234 6.86 -6.79 -4.50
CA TYR A 234 6.47 -5.39 -4.56
C TYR A 234 5.36 -5.07 -3.55
N GLN A 235 4.35 -5.93 -3.44
CA GLN A 235 3.29 -5.81 -2.43
C GLN A 235 3.85 -5.82 -1.01
N SER A 236 4.82 -6.68 -0.73
CA SER A 236 5.52 -6.73 0.56
C SER A 236 6.26 -5.43 0.87
N MET A 237 6.90 -4.79 -0.12
CA MET A 237 7.52 -3.47 0.06
C MET A 237 6.48 -2.40 0.40
N ILE A 238 5.28 -2.45 -0.20
CA ILE A 238 4.20 -1.51 0.12
C ILE A 238 3.71 -1.75 1.56
N TYR A 239 3.50 -3.00 1.99
CA TYR A 239 3.11 -3.30 3.37
C TYR A 239 4.14 -2.77 4.39
N ILE A 240 5.44 -2.94 4.12
CA ILE A 240 6.50 -2.41 4.99
C ILE A 240 6.44 -0.87 5.04
N ALA A 241 6.17 -0.20 3.92
CA ALA A 241 6.03 1.24 3.89
C ALA A 241 4.79 1.71 4.68
N CYS A 242 3.64 1.07 4.49
CA CYS A 242 2.41 1.35 5.23
C CYS A 242 2.62 1.15 6.74
N MET A 243 3.23 0.04 7.14
CA MET A 243 3.62 -0.23 8.52
C MET A 243 4.48 0.90 9.11
N PHE A 244 5.49 1.35 8.37
CA PHE A 244 6.38 2.40 8.82
C PHE A 244 5.71 3.78 8.87
N ILE A 245 4.76 4.06 7.99
CA ILE A 245 3.92 5.27 8.03
C ILE A 245 3.11 5.28 9.34
N TRP A 246 2.48 4.17 9.70
CA TRP A 246 1.73 4.03 10.95
C TRP A 246 2.61 4.17 12.19
N CYS A 247 3.77 3.53 12.21
CA CYS A 247 4.70 3.64 13.34
C CYS A 247 5.22 5.07 13.57
N LYS A 248 5.17 5.93 12.56
CA LYS A 248 5.55 7.34 12.66
C LYS A 248 4.39 8.29 12.96
N ALA A 249 3.17 7.85 12.79
CA ALA A 249 1.98 8.65 13.06
C ALA A 249 1.53 8.57 14.53
N LYS A 250 2.06 7.58 15.27
CA LYS A 250 1.90 7.45 16.73
C LYS A 250 2.90 8.33 17.45
#